data_bfc74c93424f67920a5da153ab90c822
#
_entry.id   bfc74c93424f67920a5da153ab90c822
#
_cell.length_a   1.000
_cell.length_b   1.000
_cell.length_c   1.000
_cell.angle_alpha   90.00
_cell.angle_beta   90.00
_cell.angle_gamma   90.00
#
_symmetry.space_group_name_H-M   'P 1'
#
loop_
_entity.id
_entity.type
_entity.pdbx_description
1 polymer ?
#
loop_
_entity_poly.entity_id
_entity_poly.type
_entity_poly.pdbx_seq_one_letter_code
_entity_poly.pdbx_strand_id
1 'polypeptide(L)'
;FQSNGISYPYQGFDEILAVGVKRIFSPNEKDRFEALSAFHQNKWLFGYLGYDLKNDTEKLSSNNADHVLFPEISFFEPQHLLFFKGNEIEIWSEEDVLEQIDKTESDLTQSKLNQPQASINKAEYIGIIEKLRQHIEDGDCYEINFCQEFHGEIENVNPIQLYSDLNKLSPSPFSCFQKHHEHYILSA
;
A
#
# COMPACT_ATOMS: atom_id res chain seq x y z
N PHE A 1 -5.77 -1.70 -7.73
CA PHE A 1 -6.48 -0.52 -7.24
C PHE A 1 -7.95 -0.61 -7.63
N GLN A 2 -8.84 -0.29 -6.70
CA GLN A 2 -10.28 -0.35 -6.89
C GLN A 2 -10.95 0.92 -6.39
N SER A 3 -11.95 1.42 -7.15
CA SER A 3 -12.78 2.56 -6.72
C SER A 3 -13.95 2.16 -5.83
N ASN A 4 -14.29 0.87 -5.75
CA ASN A 4 -15.46 0.33 -5.03
C ASN A 4 -16.81 0.96 -5.46
N GLY A 5 -16.89 1.48 -6.69
CA GLY A 5 -18.08 2.19 -7.16
C GLY A 5 -18.32 3.55 -6.48
N ILE A 6 -17.35 4.03 -5.69
CA ILE A 6 -17.44 5.33 -5.02
C ILE A 6 -17.03 6.41 -6.03
N SER A 7 -17.96 7.32 -6.34
CA SER A 7 -17.70 8.43 -7.24
C SER A 7 -16.67 9.40 -6.65
N TYR A 8 -15.63 9.68 -7.41
CA TYR A 8 -14.59 10.63 -7.04
C TYR A 8 -14.33 11.61 -8.20
N PRO A 9 -14.15 12.91 -7.92
CA PRO A 9 -13.76 13.87 -8.95
C PRO A 9 -12.44 13.43 -9.61
N TYR A 10 -12.37 13.44 -10.93
CA TYR A 10 -11.21 12.99 -11.71
C TYR A 10 -11.01 11.47 -11.83
N GLN A 11 -12.03 10.66 -11.53
CA GLN A 11 -12.00 9.22 -11.73
C GLN A 11 -11.82 8.87 -13.21
N GLY A 12 -10.75 8.18 -13.54
CA GLY A 12 -10.45 7.74 -14.91
C GLY A 12 -10.74 6.26 -15.19
N PHE A 13 -10.92 5.46 -14.13
CA PHE A 13 -11.14 4.01 -14.18
C PHE A 13 -11.87 3.54 -12.92
N ASP A 14 -12.51 2.38 -12.99
CA ASP A 14 -13.12 1.74 -11.84
C ASP A 14 -12.11 0.86 -11.10
N GLU A 15 -11.33 0.10 -11.85
CA GLU A 15 -10.24 -0.72 -11.33
C GLU A 15 -9.03 -0.68 -12.25
N ILE A 16 -7.84 -0.83 -11.66
CA ILE A 16 -6.59 -1.08 -12.39
C ILE A 16 -5.96 -2.35 -11.84
N LEU A 17 -5.60 -3.26 -12.74
CA LEU A 17 -4.79 -4.42 -12.44
C LEU A 17 -3.45 -4.33 -13.18
N ALA A 18 -2.34 -4.32 -12.42
CA ALA A 18 -0.98 -4.32 -12.92
C ALA A 18 -0.31 -5.64 -12.55
N VAL A 19 0.15 -6.40 -13.54
CA VAL A 19 0.67 -7.77 -13.34
C VAL A 19 1.97 -7.98 -14.11
N GLY A 20 2.83 -8.81 -13.53
CA GLY A 20 4.16 -9.06 -14.07
C GLY A 20 5.13 -7.88 -13.85
N VAL A 21 6.41 -8.12 -14.04
CA VAL A 21 7.46 -7.12 -13.82
C VAL A 21 8.37 -7.04 -15.03
N LYS A 22 8.35 -5.91 -15.75
CA LYS A 22 9.33 -5.58 -16.80
C LYS A 22 10.62 -5.04 -16.19
N ARG A 23 10.49 -4.09 -15.28
CA ARG A 23 11.60 -3.46 -14.57
C ARG A 23 11.19 -3.20 -13.13
N ILE A 24 12.13 -3.30 -12.21
CA ILE A 24 11.92 -2.99 -10.79
C ILE A 24 12.88 -1.86 -10.38
N PHE A 25 12.39 -0.98 -9.52
CA PHE A 25 13.14 0.10 -8.90
C PHE A 25 13.05 -0.05 -7.38
N SER A 26 14.15 -0.35 -6.74
CA SER A 26 14.27 -0.46 -5.29
C SER A 26 15.72 -0.15 -4.87
N PRO A 27 16.15 1.11 -5.00
CA PRO A 27 17.52 1.49 -4.68
C PRO A 27 17.75 1.57 -3.18
N ASN A 28 18.95 1.17 -2.75
CA ASN A 28 19.42 1.30 -1.37
C ASN A 28 20.29 2.57 -1.17
N GLU A 29 20.58 3.30 -2.25
CA GLU A 29 21.47 4.47 -2.23
C GLU A 29 20.68 5.77 -1.97
N LYS A 30 21.40 6.85 -1.68
CA LYS A 30 20.84 8.20 -1.55
C LYS A 30 20.36 8.74 -2.91
N ASP A 31 19.66 9.87 -2.89
CA ASP A 31 19.10 10.52 -4.08
C ASP A 31 18.01 9.69 -4.80
N ARG A 32 17.27 8.92 -4.01
CA ARG A 32 16.24 7.99 -4.49
C ARG A 32 15.12 8.66 -5.28
N PHE A 33 14.78 9.91 -4.98
CA PHE A 33 13.75 10.66 -5.72
C PHE A 33 14.23 11.06 -7.12
N GLU A 34 15.48 11.49 -7.25
CA GLU A 34 16.07 11.80 -8.56
C GLU A 34 16.20 10.53 -9.41
N ALA A 35 16.67 9.44 -8.79
CA ALA A 35 16.76 8.13 -9.44
C ALA A 35 15.38 7.60 -9.88
N LEU A 36 14.31 7.80 -9.07
CA LEU A 36 12.93 7.44 -9.45
C LEU A 36 12.48 8.26 -10.66
N SER A 37 12.75 9.56 -10.67
CA SER A 37 12.42 10.42 -11.80
C SER A 37 13.08 9.95 -13.10
N ALA A 38 14.35 9.58 -13.03
CA ALA A 38 15.09 9.01 -14.16
C ALA A 38 14.54 7.63 -14.59
N PHE A 39 14.11 6.81 -13.63
CA PHE A 39 13.51 5.50 -13.90
C PHE A 39 12.13 5.59 -14.54
N HIS A 40 11.34 6.58 -14.20
CA HIS A 40 9.94 6.74 -14.61
C HIS A 40 9.76 6.80 -16.14
N GLN A 41 10.56 7.59 -16.88
CA GLN A 41 10.57 7.65 -18.35
C GLN A 41 9.18 7.71 -19.01
N ASN A 42 8.21 8.41 -18.39
CA ASN A 42 6.80 8.47 -18.83
C ASN A 42 6.11 7.10 -18.95
N LYS A 43 6.49 6.13 -18.11
CA LYS A 43 5.85 4.81 -18.00
C LYS A 43 4.94 4.75 -16.80
N TRP A 44 3.94 3.86 -16.84
CA TRP A 44 3.17 3.49 -15.68
C TRP A 44 4.07 2.73 -14.70
N LEU A 45 4.12 3.22 -13.48
CA LEU A 45 4.82 2.59 -12.38
C LEU A 45 3.84 2.35 -11.23
N PHE A 46 3.94 1.19 -10.64
CA PHE A 46 3.17 0.79 -9.45
C PHE A 46 4.13 0.49 -8.32
N GLY A 47 3.79 0.95 -7.12
CA GLY A 47 4.68 0.77 -5.99
C GLY A 47 4.27 1.63 -4.81
N TYR A 48 5.22 1.88 -3.92
CA TYR A 48 5.01 2.68 -2.73
C TYR A 48 6.26 3.50 -2.36
N LEU A 49 6.00 4.51 -1.57
CA LEU A 49 6.98 5.33 -0.87
C LEU A 49 6.80 5.10 0.63
N GLY A 50 7.83 4.59 1.30
CA GLY A 50 7.85 4.41 2.75
C GLY A 50 8.00 5.75 3.46
N TYR A 51 7.51 5.83 4.68
CA TYR A 51 7.53 7.08 5.46
C TYR A 51 8.95 7.55 5.79
N ASP A 52 9.90 6.62 5.96
CA ASP A 52 11.30 6.96 6.31
C ASP A 52 12.11 7.57 5.16
N LEU A 53 11.54 7.65 3.95
CA LEU A 53 12.07 8.50 2.87
C LEU A 53 12.15 9.99 3.25
N LYS A 54 11.43 10.44 4.29
CA LYS A 54 11.61 11.77 4.88
C LYS A 54 13.06 12.06 5.26
N ASN A 55 13.83 11.03 5.61
CA ASN A 55 15.24 11.16 5.99
C ASN A 55 16.16 11.51 4.81
N ASP A 56 15.68 11.36 3.57
CA ASP A 56 16.39 11.80 2.37
C ASP A 56 16.17 13.30 2.08
N THR A 57 15.04 13.85 2.54
CA THR A 57 14.65 15.25 2.30
C THR A 57 14.93 16.15 3.51
N GLU A 58 14.89 15.59 4.71
CA GLU A 58 15.07 16.28 5.97
C GLU A 58 16.19 15.66 6.81
N LYS A 59 16.79 16.43 7.70
CA LYS A 59 17.79 15.91 8.66
C LYS A 59 17.10 15.23 9.84
N LEU A 60 16.39 14.15 9.57
CA LEU A 60 15.65 13.37 10.57
C LEU A 60 16.26 11.98 10.72
N SER A 61 15.94 11.34 11.83
CA SER A 61 16.24 9.94 12.07
C SER A 61 15.10 9.29 12.84
N SER A 62 14.87 8.01 12.62
CA SER A 62 13.92 7.20 13.37
C SER A 62 14.66 6.12 14.15
N ASN A 63 14.25 5.90 15.41
CA ASN A 63 14.73 4.81 16.26
C ASN A 63 13.64 3.74 16.49
N ASN A 64 12.54 3.82 15.75
CA ASN A 64 11.49 2.83 15.84
C ASN A 64 11.98 1.51 15.27
N ALA A 65 11.58 0.41 15.90
CA ALA A 65 11.87 -0.91 15.38
C ALA A 65 11.09 -1.16 14.09
N ASP A 66 11.77 -1.64 13.07
CA ASP A 66 11.13 -2.11 11.84
C ASP A 66 11.08 -3.64 11.89
N HIS A 67 9.89 -4.19 12.01
CA HIS A 67 9.63 -5.63 12.08
C HIS A 67 9.24 -6.24 10.73
N VAL A 68 8.94 -5.42 9.75
CA VAL A 68 8.42 -5.86 8.45
C VAL A 68 9.50 -5.87 7.38
N LEU A 69 10.50 -5.02 7.52
CA LEU A 69 11.67 -4.90 6.64
C LEU A 69 11.29 -4.64 5.17
N PHE A 70 10.31 -3.78 4.96
CA PHE A 70 10.02 -3.30 3.61
C PHE A 70 11.16 -2.41 3.10
N PRO A 71 11.53 -2.51 1.81
CA PRO A 71 12.29 -1.45 1.17
C PRO A 71 11.61 -0.11 1.35
N GLU A 72 12.34 0.97 1.64
CA GLU A 72 11.73 2.29 1.83
C GLU A 72 11.11 2.87 0.57
N ILE A 73 11.50 2.36 -0.58
CA ILE A 73 10.93 2.70 -1.89
C ILE A 73 10.95 1.47 -2.78
N SER A 74 9.84 1.16 -3.39
CA SER A 74 9.78 0.10 -4.39
C SER A 74 8.72 0.42 -5.45
N PHE A 75 9.13 0.41 -6.71
CA PHE A 75 8.25 0.55 -7.87
C PHE A 75 8.58 -0.50 -8.92
N PHE A 76 7.59 -0.86 -9.70
CA PHE A 76 7.77 -1.70 -10.87
C PHE A 76 7.01 -1.16 -12.08
N GLU A 77 7.56 -1.39 -13.26
CA GLU A 77 6.85 -1.27 -14.53
C GLU A 77 6.18 -2.61 -14.82
N PRO A 78 4.83 -2.65 -14.99
CA PRO A 78 4.12 -3.90 -15.22
C PRO A 78 4.36 -4.44 -16.64
N GLN A 79 4.26 -5.76 -16.79
CA GLN A 79 4.20 -6.41 -18.10
C GLN A 79 2.81 -6.29 -18.72
N HIS A 80 1.78 -6.41 -17.88
CA HIS A 80 0.38 -6.36 -18.28
C HIS A 80 -0.34 -5.32 -17.42
N LEU A 81 -1.11 -4.45 -18.07
CA LEU A 81 -1.90 -3.43 -17.40
C LEU A 81 -3.32 -3.47 -17.94
N LEU A 82 -4.29 -3.71 -17.06
CA LEU A 82 -5.70 -3.81 -17.39
C LEU A 82 -6.45 -2.68 -16.67
N PHE A 83 -7.22 -1.94 -17.44
CA PHE A 83 -8.13 -0.91 -16.92
C PHE A 83 -9.57 -1.39 -17.08
N PHE A 84 -10.30 -1.40 -15.99
CA PHE A 84 -11.73 -1.76 -15.98
C PHE A 84 -12.55 -0.48 -15.90
N LYS A 85 -13.55 -0.36 -16.76
CA LYS A 85 -14.48 0.76 -16.79
C LYS A 85 -15.87 0.31 -17.20
N GLY A 86 -16.78 0.24 -16.24
CA GLY A 86 -18.08 -0.36 -16.44
C GLY A 86 -17.98 -1.79 -16.95
N ASN A 87 -18.46 -2.06 -18.16
CA ASN A 87 -18.40 -3.38 -18.82
C ASN A 87 -17.26 -3.52 -19.83
N GLU A 88 -16.34 -2.56 -19.85
CA GLU A 88 -15.23 -2.56 -20.80
C GLU A 88 -13.91 -2.81 -20.07
N ILE A 89 -12.99 -3.52 -20.73
CA ILE A 89 -11.63 -3.76 -20.26
C ILE A 89 -10.69 -3.27 -21.35
N GLU A 90 -9.83 -2.32 -21.03
CA GLU A 90 -8.72 -1.91 -21.87
C GLU A 90 -7.45 -2.65 -21.40
N ILE A 91 -6.79 -3.37 -22.33
CA ILE A 91 -5.63 -4.22 -22.02
C ILE A 91 -4.40 -3.68 -22.74
N TRP A 92 -3.37 -3.35 -21.97
CA TRP A 92 -2.04 -3.00 -22.46
C TRP A 92 -1.09 -4.15 -22.14
N SER A 93 -0.84 -4.99 -23.13
CA SER A 93 -0.02 -6.19 -23.02
C SER A 93 0.59 -6.52 -24.38
N GLU A 94 1.78 -7.12 -24.37
CA GLU A 94 2.42 -7.69 -25.57
C GLU A 94 1.97 -9.13 -25.81
N GLU A 95 1.28 -9.75 -24.83
CA GLU A 95 0.79 -11.13 -24.87
C GLU A 95 -0.73 -11.18 -24.71
N ASP A 96 -1.37 -12.26 -25.15
CA ASP A 96 -2.78 -12.51 -24.86
C ASP A 96 -2.94 -13.02 -23.43
N VAL A 97 -3.41 -12.14 -22.55
CA VAL A 97 -3.61 -12.45 -21.12
C VAL A 97 -5.00 -12.99 -20.81
N LEU A 98 -5.97 -12.86 -21.70
CA LEU A 98 -7.35 -13.31 -21.45
C LEU A 98 -7.43 -14.83 -21.25
N GLU A 99 -6.71 -15.58 -22.06
CA GLU A 99 -6.64 -17.04 -21.90
C GLU A 99 -6.02 -17.50 -20.57
N GLN A 100 -5.20 -16.66 -19.95
CA GLN A 100 -4.56 -16.98 -18.66
C GLN A 100 -5.51 -16.73 -17.49
N ILE A 101 -6.37 -15.71 -17.57
CA ILE A 101 -7.34 -15.36 -16.52
C ILE A 101 -8.37 -16.50 -16.34
N ASP A 102 -8.88 -17.06 -17.42
CA ASP A 102 -9.91 -18.10 -17.39
C ASP A 102 -9.46 -19.42 -16.77
N LYS A 103 -8.15 -19.64 -16.61
CA LYS A 103 -7.58 -20.88 -16.08
C LYS A 103 -7.25 -20.85 -14.58
N THR A 104 -7.47 -19.72 -13.91
CA THR A 104 -7.08 -19.55 -12.52
C THR A 104 -8.25 -19.85 -11.58
N GLU A 105 -8.18 -20.99 -10.88
CA GLU A 105 -9.08 -21.28 -9.75
C GLU A 105 -8.58 -20.57 -8.49
N SER A 106 -9.47 -19.89 -7.77
CA SER A 106 -9.14 -19.27 -6.50
C SER A 106 -9.30 -20.25 -5.35
N ASP A 107 -8.22 -20.58 -4.67
CA ASP A 107 -8.27 -21.34 -3.41
C ASP A 107 -8.61 -20.38 -2.27
N LEU A 108 -9.85 -20.49 -1.78
CA LEU A 108 -10.39 -19.64 -0.70
C LEU A 108 -10.16 -20.33 0.65
N THR A 109 -8.92 -20.44 1.10
CA THR A 109 -8.62 -20.86 2.48
C THR A 109 -8.88 -19.73 3.45
N GLN A 110 -9.53 -20.04 4.58
CA GLN A 110 -9.73 -19.04 5.64
C GLN A 110 -8.43 -18.82 6.41
N SER A 111 -7.96 -17.59 6.43
CA SER A 111 -6.86 -17.17 7.29
C SER A 111 -7.32 -17.05 8.74
N LYS A 112 -6.50 -17.50 9.69
CA LYS A 112 -6.77 -17.35 11.11
C LYS A 112 -5.82 -16.32 11.71
N LEU A 113 -6.36 -15.17 12.07
CA LEU A 113 -5.63 -14.11 12.75
C LEU A 113 -5.59 -14.40 14.26
N ASN A 114 -4.40 -14.45 14.83
CA ASN A 114 -4.22 -14.40 16.29
C ASN A 114 -4.53 -12.98 16.79
N GLN A 115 -4.89 -12.85 18.06
CA GLN A 115 -5.27 -11.55 18.61
C GLN A 115 -4.12 -10.53 18.42
N PRO A 116 -4.32 -9.42 17.71
CA PRO A 116 -3.29 -8.44 17.49
C PRO A 116 -2.91 -7.72 18.79
N GLN A 117 -1.65 -7.39 18.93
CA GLN A 117 -1.10 -6.64 20.05
C GLN A 117 -0.83 -5.20 19.64
N ALA A 118 -1.17 -4.24 20.49
CA ALA A 118 -0.84 -2.84 20.28
C ALA A 118 0.60 -2.57 20.72
N SER A 119 1.37 -1.82 19.92
CA SER A 119 2.76 -1.44 20.23
C SER A 119 2.87 -0.55 21.46
N ILE A 120 1.84 0.25 21.75
CA ILE A 120 1.71 1.03 22.98
C ILE A 120 0.38 0.72 23.68
N ASN A 121 0.39 0.67 24.99
CA ASN A 121 -0.82 0.37 25.76
C ASN A 121 -1.78 1.58 25.80
N LYS A 122 -3.05 1.32 26.19
CA LYS A 122 -4.10 2.35 26.19
C LYS A 122 -3.76 3.56 27.07
N ALA A 123 -3.16 3.38 28.23
CA ALA A 123 -2.86 4.50 29.14
C ALA A 123 -1.76 5.39 28.58
N GLU A 124 -0.73 4.77 27.99
CA GLU A 124 0.34 5.46 27.31
C GLU A 124 -0.16 6.23 26.08
N TYR A 125 -1.01 5.59 25.26
CA TYR A 125 -1.65 6.22 24.10
C TYR A 125 -2.42 7.50 24.52
N ILE A 126 -3.26 7.41 25.57
CA ILE A 126 -4.02 8.55 26.08
C ILE A 126 -3.08 9.67 26.55
N GLY A 127 -2.02 9.33 27.29
CA GLY A 127 -1.04 10.31 27.78
C GLY A 127 -0.30 11.02 26.64
N ILE A 128 -0.03 10.33 25.52
CA ILE A 128 0.55 10.94 24.31
C ILE A 128 -0.46 11.90 23.68
N ILE A 129 -1.72 11.49 23.50
CA ILE A 129 -2.77 12.34 22.92
C ILE A 129 -2.97 13.63 23.75
N GLU A 130 -2.95 13.54 25.07
CA GLU A 130 -3.06 14.71 25.95
C GLU A 130 -1.89 15.69 25.74
N LYS A 131 -0.65 15.20 25.60
CA LYS A 131 0.51 16.03 25.30
C LYS A 131 0.41 16.68 23.92
N LEU A 132 -0.01 15.91 22.90
CA LEU A 132 -0.18 16.43 21.54
C LEU A 132 -1.24 17.54 21.48
N ARG A 133 -2.35 17.36 22.22
CA ARG A 133 -3.38 18.41 22.35
C ARG A 133 -2.81 19.68 22.97
N GLN A 134 -1.97 19.57 24.02
CA GLN A 134 -1.34 20.73 24.63
C GLN A 134 -0.44 21.46 23.62
N HIS A 135 0.37 20.76 22.82
CA HIS A 135 1.20 21.38 21.78
C HIS A 135 0.37 22.14 20.73
N ILE A 136 -0.81 21.62 20.38
CA ILE A 136 -1.73 22.31 19.47
C ILE A 136 -2.30 23.58 20.14
N GLU A 137 -2.71 23.50 21.42
CA GLU A 137 -3.25 24.62 22.19
C GLU A 137 -2.18 25.72 22.41
N ASP A 138 -0.92 25.35 22.62
CA ASP A 138 0.22 26.26 22.78
C ASP A 138 0.67 26.90 21.44
N GLY A 139 0.17 26.38 20.29
CA GLY A 139 0.48 26.88 18.96
C GLY A 139 1.79 26.37 18.37
N ASP A 140 2.36 25.30 18.93
CA ASP A 140 3.58 24.64 18.41
C ASP A 140 3.32 23.99 17.05
N CYS A 141 2.11 23.50 16.82
CA CYS A 141 1.66 22.88 15.57
C CYS A 141 0.15 23.06 15.40
N TYR A 142 -0.32 22.93 14.16
CA TYR A 142 -1.73 23.11 13.83
C TYR A 142 -2.49 21.79 13.86
N GLU A 143 -1.86 20.73 13.41
CA GLU A 143 -2.42 19.40 13.26
C GLU A 143 -1.33 18.32 13.40
N ILE A 144 -1.67 17.18 13.99
CA ILE A 144 -0.76 16.03 14.12
C ILE A 144 -1.51 14.74 13.80
N ASN A 145 -0.95 13.95 12.88
CA ASN A 145 -1.38 12.56 12.66
C ASN A 145 -0.55 11.63 13.56
N PHE A 146 -1.19 11.06 14.57
CA PHE A 146 -0.55 10.10 15.46
C PHE A 146 -1.01 8.69 15.16
N CYS A 147 -0.05 7.82 14.80
CA CYS A 147 -0.31 6.44 14.41
C CYS A 147 -0.07 5.47 15.55
N GLN A 148 -0.93 4.47 15.66
CA GLN A 148 -0.79 3.30 16.55
C GLN A 148 -0.56 2.06 15.68
N GLU A 149 0.52 1.34 15.92
CA GLU A 149 0.76 0.04 15.31
C GLU A 149 0.05 -1.08 16.08
N PHE A 150 -0.53 -2.01 15.34
CA PHE A 150 -0.98 -3.30 15.83
C PHE A 150 -0.26 -4.39 15.03
N HIS A 151 0.35 -5.34 15.73
CA HIS A 151 1.08 -6.44 15.13
C HIS A 151 0.57 -7.78 15.64
N GLY A 152 0.77 -8.83 14.86
CA GLY A 152 0.35 -10.18 15.23
C GLY A 152 0.77 -11.20 14.18
N GLU A 153 0.56 -12.47 14.51
CA GLU A 153 0.85 -13.60 13.62
C GLU A 153 -0.44 -14.08 12.97
N ILE A 154 -0.36 -14.44 11.71
CA ILE A 154 -1.47 -15.00 10.94
C ILE A 154 -1.05 -16.37 10.42
N GLU A 155 -1.86 -17.39 10.70
CA GLU A 155 -1.68 -18.74 10.15
C GLU A 155 -2.48 -18.91 8.86
N ASN A 156 -1.94 -19.64 7.89
CA ASN A 156 -2.59 -19.99 6.62
C ASN A 156 -3.10 -18.76 5.85
N VAL A 157 -2.22 -17.77 5.65
CA VAL A 157 -2.59 -16.51 5.01
C VAL A 157 -3.00 -16.70 3.56
N ASN A 158 -4.23 -16.30 3.23
CA ASN A 158 -4.63 -15.98 1.87
C ASN A 158 -4.75 -14.45 1.75
N PRO A 159 -3.74 -13.75 1.22
CA PRO A 159 -3.73 -12.29 1.19
C PRO A 159 -4.85 -11.67 0.35
N ILE A 160 -5.29 -12.37 -0.73
CA ILE A 160 -6.37 -11.91 -1.61
C ILE A 160 -7.71 -11.97 -0.85
N GLN A 161 -7.96 -13.07 -0.13
CA GLN A 161 -9.16 -13.19 0.70
C GLN A 161 -9.17 -12.14 1.81
N LEU A 162 -8.03 -11.94 2.48
CA LEU A 162 -7.88 -10.93 3.53
C LEU A 162 -8.17 -9.52 3.00
N TYR A 163 -7.65 -9.18 1.81
CA TYR A 163 -7.97 -7.93 1.14
C TYR A 163 -9.46 -7.81 0.79
N SER A 164 -10.06 -8.87 0.25
CA SER A 164 -11.50 -8.87 -0.07
C SER A 164 -12.36 -8.61 1.17
N ASP A 165 -12.01 -9.22 2.30
CA ASP A 165 -12.76 -9.04 3.55
C ASP A 165 -12.54 -7.65 4.15
N LEU A 166 -11.31 -7.14 4.12
CA LEU A 166 -11.01 -5.77 4.51
C LEU A 166 -11.80 -4.76 3.66
N ASN A 167 -11.78 -4.95 2.34
CA ASN A 167 -12.47 -4.06 1.40
C ASN A 167 -14.00 -4.07 1.54
N LYS A 168 -14.59 -5.20 1.97
CA LYS A 168 -16.03 -5.27 2.32
C LYS A 168 -16.34 -4.50 3.61
N LEU A 169 -15.45 -4.55 4.60
CA LEU A 169 -15.64 -3.89 5.89
C LEU A 169 -15.43 -2.38 5.83
N SER A 170 -14.47 -1.93 5.03
CA SER A 170 -14.06 -0.53 4.93
C SER A 170 -13.77 -0.15 3.48
N PRO A 171 -14.81 -0.09 2.61
CA PRO A 171 -14.59 0.28 1.22
C PRO A 171 -14.13 1.73 1.10
N SER A 172 -13.07 1.99 0.32
CA SER A 172 -12.59 3.32 0.01
C SER A 172 -12.43 3.52 -1.50
N PRO A 173 -12.42 4.78 -2.01
CA PRO A 173 -12.26 5.04 -3.44
C PRO A 173 -10.84 4.75 -3.99
N PHE A 174 -9.89 4.44 -3.11
CA PHE A 174 -8.50 4.16 -3.44
C PHE A 174 -7.99 2.86 -2.81
N SER A 175 -8.89 1.89 -2.63
CA SER A 175 -8.49 0.59 -2.10
C SER A 175 -7.44 -0.06 -3.00
N CYS A 176 -6.42 -0.67 -2.40
CA CYS A 176 -5.40 -1.36 -3.15
C CYS A 176 -4.92 -2.65 -2.50
N PHE A 177 -4.60 -3.60 -3.35
CA PHE A 177 -3.84 -4.80 -3.02
C PHE A 177 -2.53 -4.76 -3.78
N GLN A 178 -1.42 -4.93 -3.09
CA GLN A 178 -0.11 -4.93 -3.71
C GLN A 178 0.76 -6.05 -3.14
N LYS A 179 1.45 -6.76 -4.03
CA LYS A 179 2.43 -7.80 -3.68
C LYS A 179 3.83 -7.35 -4.09
N HIS A 180 4.76 -7.38 -3.15
CA HIS A 180 6.20 -7.17 -3.37
C HIS A 180 6.98 -8.33 -2.80
N HIS A 181 7.47 -9.23 -3.66
CA HIS A 181 8.09 -10.49 -3.24
C HIS A 181 7.20 -11.24 -2.24
N GLU A 182 7.67 -11.39 -1.01
CA GLU A 182 6.93 -12.06 0.08
C GLU A 182 6.08 -11.10 0.92
N HIS A 183 6.10 -9.80 0.62
CA HIS A 183 5.37 -8.79 1.35
C HIS A 183 4.08 -8.39 0.63
N TYR A 184 3.06 -8.06 1.41
CA TYR A 184 1.76 -7.62 0.90
C TYR A 184 1.34 -6.32 1.56
N ILE A 185 0.78 -5.41 0.77
CA ILE A 185 0.16 -4.17 1.25
C ILE A 185 -1.32 -4.24 0.90
N LEU A 186 -2.17 -4.12 1.91
CA LEU A 186 -3.61 -4.11 1.78
C LEU A 186 -4.13 -2.80 2.36
N SER A 187 -4.84 -2.03 1.56
CA SER A 187 -5.43 -0.75 1.95
C SER A 187 -6.87 -0.67 1.46
N ALA A 188 -7.77 -0.26 2.35
CA ALA A 188 -9.19 -0.07 2.07
C ALA A 188 -9.73 1.12 2.85
#